data_9c0035ace1702a863fe39161d0d640da
#
_entry.id   9c0035ace1702a863fe39161d0d640da
#
_cell.length_a   1.000
_cell.length_b   1.000
_cell.length_c   1.000
_cell.angle_alpha   90.00
_cell.angle_beta   90.00
_cell.angle_gamma   90.00
#
_symmetry.space_group_name_H-M   'P 1'
#
loop_
_entity.id
_entity.type
_entity.pdbx_description
1 polymer ?
#
loop_
_entity_poly.entity_id
_entity_poly.type
_entity_poly.pdbx_seq_one_letter_code
_entity_poly.pdbx_strand_id
1 'polypeptide(L)'
;LNEQRQRIVASKKYKSLNEKWDLYVPFMELGMQLLCPNGVFSMIVPYPLTNQKYGKKLRKMIVEEYRLLEIADLNGTKIFENATVSNCIPFIQNSQPEGELRITQIFEDKTIREVLSKSPKALKLDKKNYVWNLTEEERTGNRFANMNVLGDFCYISVGMVVNANEKDAQGAFKKEDLISDTYDAIHCRKYIEAKDIDKFQVKRVRYLEWNTERCPEKLRRPTFRELYDRPKLIMNCLGTINVTIDAEEHFLH
;
A
#
# COMPACT_ATOMS: atom_id res chain seq x y z
N LEU A 1 -17.91 3.80 -8.38
CA LEU A 1 -16.52 3.41 -8.69
C LEU A 1 -16.43 2.07 -9.42
N ASN A 2 -17.19 1.03 -9.03
CA ASN A 2 -17.15 -0.28 -9.69
C ASN A 2 -17.67 -0.24 -11.12
N GLU A 3 -18.74 0.48 -11.39
CA GLU A 3 -19.31 0.59 -12.73
C GLU A 3 -18.37 1.34 -13.71
N GLN A 4 -17.75 2.43 -13.25
CA GLN A 4 -16.75 3.15 -14.05
C GLN A 4 -15.54 2.27 -14.37
N ARG A 5 -15.04 1.52 -13.40
CA ARG A 5 -13.94 0.56 -13.63
C ARG A 5 -14.33 -0.50 -14.65
N GLN A 6 -15.53 -1.05 -14.55
CA GLN A 6 -16.03 -2.03 -15.52
C GLN A 6 -16.08 -1.46 -16.93
N ARG A 7 -16.57 -0.22 -17.10
CA ARG A 7 -16.60 0.47 -18.40
C ARG A 7 -15.21 0.69 -18.98
N ILE A 8 -14.23 1.09 -18.13
CA ILE A 8 -12.84 1.29 -18.52
C ILE A 8 -12.22 -0.04 -19.00
N VAL A 9 -12.42 -1.13 -18.26
CA VAL A 9 -11.92 -2.45 -18.64
C VAL A 9 -12.59 -2.96 -19.93
N ALA A 10 -13.91 -2.80 -20.05
CA ALA A 10 -14.67 -3.23 -21.22
C ALA A 10 -14.27 -2.47 -22.49
N SER A 11 -13.79 -1.23 -22.37
CA SER A 11 -13.33 -0.43 -23.52
C SER A 11 -12.11 -1.03 -24.22
N LYS A 12 -11.30 -1.85 -23.53
CA LYS A 12 -10.02 -2.42 -24.01
C LYS A 12 -9.03 -1.39 -24.55
N LYS A 13 -9.18 -0.11 -24.19
CA LYS A 13 -8.35 0.99 -24.69
C LYS A 13 -7.00 1.10 -23.95
N TYR A 14 -6.91 0.58 -22.74
CA TYR A 14 -5.77 0.77 -21.86
C TYR A 14 -4.99 -0.52 -21.65
N LYS A 15 -3.67 -0.48 -21.91
CA LYS A 15 -2.75 -1.62 -21.75
C LYS A 15 -2.15 -1.70 -20.34
N SER A 16 -2.14 -0.56 -19.61
CA SER A 16 -1.50 -0.42 -18.30
C SER A 16 -2.29 -1.04 -17.15
N LEU A 17 -3.55 -1.39 -17.35
CA LEU A 17 -4.41 -1.95 -16.31
C LEU A 17 -3.87 -3.29 -15.79
N ASN A 18 -3.70 -3.40 -14.48
CA ASN A 18 -3.19 -4.61 -13.83
C ASN A 18 -3.78 -4.76 -12.42
N GLU A 19 -4.24 -5.96 -12.08
CA GLU A 19 -4.80 -6.28 -10.74
C GLU A 19 -5.87 -5.27 -10.26
N LYS A 20 -5.75 -4.80 -9.02
CA LYS A 20 -6.63 -3.79 -8.42
C LYS A 20 -6.09 -2.37 -8.70
N TRP A 21 -5.97 -2.00 -9.96
CA TRP A 21 -5.47 -0.70 -10.39
C TRP A 21 -6.28 0.48 -9.83
N ASP A 22 -5.64 1.63 -9.69
CA ASP A 22 -6.27 2.89 -9.31
C ASP A 22 -6.59 3.76 -10.54
N LEU A 23 -7.55 4.68 -10.42
CA LEU A 23 -8.05 5.50 -11.54
C LEU A 23 -6.96 6.33 -12.19
N TYR A 24 -5.96 6.77 -11.48
CA TYR A 24 -4.86 7.55 -12.08
C TYR A 24 -4.08 6.75 -13.14
N VAL A 25 -4.09 5.42 -13.08
CA VAL A 25 -3.36 4.55 -14.03
C VAL A 25 -3.87 4.75 -15.46
N PRO A 26 -5.15 4.56 -15.80
CA PRO A 26 -5.65 4.85 -17.14
C PRO A 26 -5.63 6.35 -17.50
N PHE A 27 -5.72 7.26 -16.52
CA PHE A 27 -5.58 8.70 -16.78
C PHE A 27 -4.17 9.05 -17.24
N MET A 28 -3.13 8.49 -16.62
CA MET A 28 -1.75 8.68 -17.06
C MET A 28 -1.52 8.10 -18.47
N GLU A 29 -2.00 6.88 -18.72
CA GLU A 29 -1.87 6.27 -20.06
C GLU A 29 -2.55 7.13 -21.12
N LEU A 30 -3.78 7.61 -20.86
CA LEU A 30 -4.48 8.51 -21.77
C LEU A 30 -3.70 9.80 -22.00
N GLY A 31 -3.21 10.42 -20.92
CA GLY A 31 -2.42 11.67 -21.03
C GLY A 31 -1.18 11.49 -21.90
N MET A 32 -0.47 10.38 -21.75
CA MET A 32 0.69 10.06 -22.59
C MET A 32 0.31 9.80 -24.05
N GLN A 33 -0.81 9.10 -24.33
CA GLN A 33 -1.29 8.82 -25.68
C GLN A 33 -1.72 10.10 -26.45
N LEU A 34 -2.12 11.16 -25.74
CA LEU A 34 -2.53 12.43 -26.33
C LEU A 34 -1.36 13.37 -26.63
N LEU A 35 -0.14 13.03 -26.27
CA LEU A 35 1.03 13.86 -26.50
C LEU A 35 1.43 13.89 -27.98
N CYS A 36 1.66 15.10 -28.49
CA CYS A 36 2.40 15.26 -29.74
C CYS A 36 3.86 14.79 -29.57
N PRO A 37 4.60 14.55 -30.65
CA PRO A 37 6.04 14.26 -30.60
C PRO A 37 6.77 15.31 -29.77
N ASN A 38 7.62 14.88 -28.86
CA ASN A 38 8.35 15.69 -27.86
C ASN A 38 7.47 16.42 -26.84
N GLY A 39 6.16 16.26 -26.86
CA GLY A 39 5.28 16.78 -25.83
C GLY A 39 5.57 16.15 -24.46
N VAL A 40 5.33 16.91 -23.39
CA VAL A 40 5.55 16.48 -22.01
C VAL A 40 4.25 16.38 -21.26
N PHE A 41 4.05 15.26 -20.57
CA PHE A 41 2.96 15.01 -19.63
C PHE A 41 3.49 14.98 -18.21
N SER A 42 2.73 15.57 -17.29
CA SER A 42 3.02 15.50 -15.87
C SER A 42 1.71 15.47 -15.08
N MET A 43 1.68 14.70 -14.00
CA MET A 43 0.54 14.60 -13.10
C MET A 43 1.01 14.21 -11.71
N ILE A 44 0.45 14.87 -10.67
CA ILE A 44 0.65 14.43 -9.30
C ILE A 44 -0.14 13.14 -9.06
N VAL A 45 0.55 12.11 -8.59
CA VAL A 45 -0.01 10.78 -8.38
C VAL A 45 0.41 10.21 -7.03
N PRO A 46 -0.32 9.23 -6.49
CA PRO A 46 0.09 8.53 -5.29
C PRO A 46 1.48 7.87 -5.45
N TYR A 47 2.34 8.03 -4.44
CA TYR A 47 3.67 7.42 -4.39
C TYR A 47 3.68 5.91 -4.65
N PRO A 48 2.65 5.13 -4.27
CA PRO A 48 2.50 3.72 -4.65
C PRO A 48 2.65 3.42 -6.15
N LEU A 49 2.53 4.41 -7.04
CA LEU A 49 2.93 4.25 -8.43
C LEU A 49 4.35 3.66 -8.56
N THR A 50 5.28 4.07 -7.70
CA THR A 50 6.70 3.71 -7.79
C THR A 50 6.96 2.22 -7.54
N ASN A 51 6.16 1.56 -6.70
CA ASN A 51 6.48 0.22 -6.18
C ASN A 51 5.35 -0.81 -6.20
N GLN A 52 4.07 -0.40 -6.18
CA GLN A 52 2.97 -1.34 -6.08
C GLN A 52 2.77 -2.20 -7.35
N LYS A 53 2.29 -3.43 -7.16
CA LYS A 53 2.10 -4.43 -8.23
C LYS A 53 1.16 -3.95 -9.33
N TYR A 54 0.08 -3.27 -8.96
CA TYR A 54 -0.89 -2.78 -9.94
C TYR A 54 -0.32 -1.72 -10.88
N GLY A 55 0.70 -0.95 -10.47
CA GLY A 55 1.41 0.03 -11.31
C GLY A 55 2.45 -0.55 -12.27
N LYS A 56 2.75 -1.85 -12.19
CA LYS A 56 3.82 -2.49 -12.95
C LYS A 56 3.74 -2.25 -14.46
N LYS A 57 2.56 -2.48 -15.06
CA LYS A 57 2.40 -2.33 -16.52
C LYS A 57 2.57 -0.87 -16.95
N LEU A 58 2.07 0.08 -16.15
CA LEU A 58 2.25 1.50 -16.42
C LEU A 58 3.72 1.91 -16.32
N ARG A 59 4.42 1.50 -15.27
CA ARG A 59 5.86 1.78 -15.13
C ARG A 59 6.67 1.17 -16.26
N LYS A 60 6.32 -0.07 -16.69
CA LYS A 60 6.95 -0.70 -17.85
C LYS A 60 6.76 0.15 -19.11
N MET A 61 5.52 0.54 -19.40
CA MET A 61 5.18 1.40 -20.54
C MET A 61 5.99 2.71 -20.52
N ILE A 62 6.02 3.39 -19.38
CA ILE A 62 6.73 4.67 -19.23
C ILE A 62 8.23 4.52 -19.57
N VAL A 63 8.89 3.48 -19.08
CA VAL A 63 10.34 3.34 -19.25
C VAL A 63 10.76 2.64 -20.55
N GLU A 64 9.84 1.99 -21.24
CA GLU A 64 10.13 1.29 -22.50
C GLU A 64 9.63 2.02 -23.75
N GLU A 65 8.55 2.81 -23.62
CA GLU A 65 7.89 3.46 -24.76
C GLU A 65 8.06 5.00 -24.75
N TYR A 66 8.38 5.60 -23.58
CA TYR A 66 8.48 7.03 -23.37
C TYR A 66 9.81 7.40 -22.71
N ARG A 67 10.17 8.66 -22.78
CA ARG A 67 11.29 9.22 -22.03
C ARG A 67 10.81 9.75 -20.68
N LEU A 68 11.28 9.16 -19.60
CA LEU A 68 11.06 9.66 -18.25
C LEU A 68 12.15 10.72 -17.96
N LEU A 69 11.75 11.99 -17.90
CA LEU A 69 12.66 13.13 -17.72
C LEU A 69 13.02 13.31 -16.25
N GLU A 70 11.99 13.32 -15.41
CA GLU A 70 12.13 13.61 -13.99
C GLU A 70 11.08 12.90 -13.17
N ILE A 71 11.41 12.59 -11.93
CA ILE A 71 10.47 12.21 -10.89
C ILE A 71 10.71 13.16 -9.71
N ALA A 72 9.73 14.01 -9.40
CA ALA A 72 9.72 14.78 -8.18
C ALA A 72 9.11 13.95 -7.06
N ASP A 73 9.92 13.61 -6.07
CA ASP A 73 9.51 12.83 -4.90
C ASP A 73 8.96 13.77 -3.82
N LEU A 74 7.70 13.59 -3.49
CA LEU A 74 6.97 14.33 -2.45
C LEU A 74 6.77 13.47 -1.19
N ASN A 75 7.46 12.34 -1.11
CA ASN A 75 7.33 11.45 0.04
C ASN A 75 7.84 12.13 1.31
N GLY A 76 7.01 12.12 2.34
CA GLY A 76 7.29 12.85 3.59
C GLY A 76 6.80 14.30 3.59
N THR A 77 6.29 14.83 2.47
CA THR A 77 5.75 16.19 2.38
C THR A 77 4.23 16.16 2.33
N LYS A 78 3.57 16.87 3.23
CA LYS A 78 2.11 17.00 3.23
C LYS A 78 1.64 18.00 2.17
N ILE A 79 1.19 17.49 1.03
CA ILE A 79 0.72 18.32 -0.10
C ILE A 79 -0.76 18.68 0.02
N PHE A 80 -1.58 17.73 0.48
CA PHE A 80 -3.02 17.93 0.62
C PHE A 80 -3.42 17.87 2.10
N GLU A 81 -4.22 18.84 2.54
CA GLU A 81 -4.63 18.96 3.96
C GLU A 81 -5.34 17.70 4.49
N ASN A 82 -6.19 17.09 3.64
CA ASN A 82 -7.06 15.98 4.01
C ASN A 82 -6.60 14.61 3.48
N ALA A 83 -5.39 14.51 2.93
CA ALA A 83 -4.85 13.26 2.41
C ALA A 83 -3.59 12.85 3.18
N THR A 84 -3.54 11.58 3.57
CA THR A 84 -2.39 10.95 4.25
C THR A 84 -1.47 10.20 3.29
N VAL A 85 -1.80 10.19 1.99
CA VAL A 85 -1.06 9.44 0.98
C VAL A 85 0.09 10.27 0.47
N SER A 86 1.29 9.74 0.56
CA SER A 86 2.49 10.30 -0.10
C SER A 86 2.31 10.34 -1.61
N ASN A 87 2.91 11.34 -2.25
CA ASN A 87 2.75 11.58 -3.67
C ASN A 87 4.11 11.66 -4.40
N CYS A 88 4.08 11.56 -5.73
CA CYS A 88 5.17 11.90 -6.62
C CYS A 88 4.65 12.54 -7.90
N ILE A 89 5.53 13.21 -8.64
CA ILE A 89 5.20 13.84 -9.91
C ILE A 89 6.20 13.33 -10.97
N PRO A 90 5.84 12.39 -11.83
CA PRO A 90 6.64 12.02 -12.97
C PRO A 90 6.46 13.02 -14.13
N PHE A 91 7.54 13.37 -14.81
CA PHE A 91 7.58 14.14 -16.05
C PHE A 91 7.98 13.22 -17.19
N ILE A 92 7.06 13.03 -18.14
CA ILE A 92 7.15 12.00 -19.16
C ILE A 92 7.05 12.67 -20.54
N GLN A 93 8.02 12.43 -21.41
CA GLN A 93 8.06 12.99 -22.76
C GLN A 93 7.75 11.92 -23.80
N ASN A 94 6.97 12.27 -24.81
CA ASN A 94 6.73 11.44 -25.98
C ASN A 94 7.95 11.46 -26.91
N SER A 95 9.01 10.78 -26.51
CA SER A 95 10.24 10.60 -27.27
C SER A 95 10.89 9.26 -26.94
N GLN A 96 11.95 8.90 -27.64
CA GLN A 96 12.69 7.66 -27.36
C GLN A 96 13.15 7.60 -25.89
N PRO A 97 13.08 6.41 -25.24
CA PRO A 97 13.37 6.22 -23.83
C PRO A 97 14.88 6.27 -23.53
N GLU A 98 15.54 7.33 -23.92
CA GLU A 98 16.99 7.56 -23.78
C GLU A 98 17.27 8.84 -22.99
N GLY A 99 18.49 8.96 -22.48
CA GLY A 99 18.97 10.13 -21.76
C GLY A 99 18.99 9.98 -20.24
N GLU A 100 19.23 11.07 -19.55
CA GLU A 100 19.31 11.11 -18.09
C GLU A 100 17.92 11.23 -17.48
N LEU A 101 17.74 10.61 -16.32
CA LEU A 101 16.60 10.77 -15.44
C LEU A 101 17.03 11.62 -14.25
N ARG A 102 16.32 12.69 -13.98
CA ARG A 102 16.46 13.49 -12.77
C ARG A 102 15.53 12.96 -11.70
N ILE A 103 16.01 12.85 -10.46
CA ILE A 103 15.19 12.59 -9.28
C ILE A 103 15.38 13.78 -8.36
N THR A 104 14.29 14.47 -8.04
CA THR A 104 14.26 15.61 -7.14
C THR A 104 13.42 15.27 -5.92
N GLN A 105 13.81 15.76 -4.76
CA GLN A 105 13.02 15.64 -3.54
C GLN A 105 12.53 17.02 -3.14
N ILE A 106 11.25 17.13 -2.85
CA ILE A 106 10.62 18.37 -2.38
C ILE A 106 10.31 18.21 -0.90
N PHE A 107 10.77 19.16 -0.10
CA PHE A 107 10.60 19.16 1.36
C PHE A 107 9.43 20.05 1.79
N GLU A 108 9.00 19.92 3.05
CA GLU A 108 7.89 20.71 3.61
C GLU A 108 8.13 22.24 3.55
N ASP A 109 9.37 22.66 3.68
CA ASP A 109 9.79 24.07 3.52
C ASP A 109 9.79 24.56 2.06
N LYS A 110 9.29 23.74 1.14
CA LYS A 110 9.27 23.95 -0.32
C LYS A 110 10.66 24.03 -0.96
N THR A 111 11.71 23.69 -0.26
CA THR A 111 13.04 23.54 -0.88
C THR A 111 13.05 22.32 -1.79
N ILE A 112 13.71 22.48 -2.95
CA ILE A 112 13.89 21.41 -3.92
C ILE A 112 15.37 21.04 -3.88
N ARG A 113 15.65 19.75 -3.67
CA ARG A 113 17.01 19.20 -3.77
C ARG A 113 17.06 18.15 -4.86
N GLU A 114 18.01 18.28 -5.76
CA GLU A 114 18.34 17.20 -6.67
C GLU A 114 19.05 16.10 -5.88
N VAL A 115 18.40 14.95 -5.81
CA VAL A 115 18.93 13.80 -5.07
C VAL A 115 19.79 12.94 -5.99
N LEU A 116 19.44 12.88 -7.27
CA LEU A 116 20.18 12.05 -8.23
C LEU A 116 19.85 12.35 -9.68
N SER A 117 20.89 12.39 -10.53
CA SER A 117 20.77 12.21 -11.98
C SER A 117 21.12 10.75 -12.33
N LYS A 118 20.21 10.03 -12.94
CA LYS A 118 20.43 8.62 -13.35
C LYS A 118 19.92 8.35 -14.73
N SER A 119 20.61 7.44 -15.41
CA SER A 119 20.08 6.82 -16.62
C SER A 119 18.76 6.11 -16.32
N PRO A 120 17.71 6.24 -17.16
CA PRO A 120 16.46 5.49 -17.04
C PRO A 120 16.67 3.98 -16.96
N LYS A 121 17.76 3.47 -17.50
CA LYS A 121 18.18 2.06 -17.37
C LYS A 121 18.41 1.64 -15.92
N ALA A 122 18.77 2.58 -15.02
CA ALA A 122 18.93 2.29 -13.60
C ALA A 122 17.61 2.00 -12.89
N LEU A 123 16.47 2.49 -13.39
CA LEU A 123 15.14 2.14 -12.87
C LEU A 123 14.66 0.75 -13.31
N LYS A 124 15.33 0.12 -14.29
CA LYS A 124 15.04 -1.23 -14.77
C LYS A 124 15.72 -2.34 -13.95
N LEU A 125 16.33 -2.01 -12.80
CA LEU A 125 17.06 -2.99 -11.98
C LEU A 125 16.19 -4.16 -11.53
N ASP A 126 14.90 -3.94 -11.28
CA ASP A 126 13.93 -5.02 -11.12
C ASP A 126 13.15 -5.27 -12.40
N LYS A 127 13.76 -6.05 -13.34
CA LYS A 127 13.10 -6.46 -14.58
C LYS A 127 11.79 -7.23 -14.37
N LYS A 128 11.57 -7.76 -13.18
CA LYS A 128 10.38 -8.52 -12.86
C LYS A 128 9.19 -7.61 -12.52
N ASN A 129 9.41 -6.53 -11.78
CA ASN A 129 8.34 -5.69 -11.24
C ASN A 129 8.40 -4.22 -11.69
N TYR A 130 9.49 -3.79 -12.34
CA TYR A 130 9.72 -2.39 -12.76
C TYR A 130 9.59 -1.40 -11.59
N VAL A 131 10.08 -1.78 -10.42
CA VAL A 131 10.05 -0.91 -9.24
C VAL A 131 11.01 0.27 -9.42
N TRP A 132 10.54 1.45 -9.08
CA TRP A 132 11.32 2.68 -9.08
C TRP A 132 11.84 2.97 -7.68
N ASN A 133 13.12 2.73 -7.47
CA ASN A 133 13.79 3.02 -6.20
C ASN A 133 14.29 4.47 -6.23
N LEU A 134 13.57 5.38 -5.61
CA LEU A 134 13.84 6.82 -5.68
C LEU A 134 14.87 7.28 -4.64
N THR A 135 14.90 6.66 -3.47
CA THR A 135 15.84 7.02 -2.39
C THR A 135 17.16 6.27 -2.52
N GLU A 136 18.24 6.82 -1.94
CA GLU A 136 19.51 6.12 -1.87
C GLU A 136 19.42 4.86 -1.00
N GLU A 137 18.61 4.88 0.05
CA GLU A 137 18.37 3.73 0.94
C GLU A 137 17.67 2.58 0.20
N GLU A 138 16.72 2.88 -0.67
CA GLU A 138 16.07 1.88 -1.52
C GLU A 138 17.02 1.31 -2.58
N ARG A 139 18.04 2.06 -2.99
CA ARG A 139 19.01 1.66 -4.03
C ARG A 139 20.20 0.90 -3.48
N THR A 140 20.63 1.28 -2.29
CA THR A 140 21.69 0.56 -1.57
C THR A 140 21.16 -0.70 -0.89
N GLY A 141 20.14 -1.34 -1.46
CA GLY A 141 19.62 -2.64 -1.00
C GLY A 141 20.69 -3.64 -0.54
N ASN A 142 21.95 -3.33 -0.81
CA ASN A 142 23.12 -3.96 -0.24
C ASN A 142 23.35 -3.73 1.26
N ARG A 143 22.74 -2.72 1.92
CA ARG A 143 22.85 -2.59 3.37
C ARG A 143 22.22 -3.77 4.12
N PHE A 144 21.23 -4.41 3.48
CA PHE A 144 20.49 -5.53 4.06
C PHE A 144 20.66 -6.84 3.28
N ALA A 145 21.50 -6.87 2.26
CA ALA A 145 21.69 -8.06 1.40
C ALA A 145 22.16 -9.30 2.18
N ASN A 146 22.80 -9.10 3.34
CA ASN A 146 23.26 -10.15 4.24
C ASN A 146 22.50 -10.17 5.57
N MET A 147 21.39 -9.42 5.69
CA MET A 147 20.58 -9.43 6.91
C MET A 147 19.35 -10.33 6.68
N ASN A 148 19.09 -11.16 7.66
CA ASN A 148 17.86 -11.93 7.70
C ASN A 148 16.66 -10.99 7.82
N VAL A 149 15.61 -11.25 7.06
CA VAL A 149 14.36 -10.52 7.19
C VAL A 149 13.43 -11.20 8.19
N LEU A 150 12.52 -10.45 8.79
CA LEU A 150 11.61 -11.00 9.80
C LEU A 150 10.84 -12.24 9.29
N GLY A 151 10.52 -12.25 7.99
CA GLY A 151 9.85 -13.37 7.32
C GLY A 151 10.66 -14.68 7.27
N ASP A 152 11.99 -14.63 7.54
CA ASP A 152 12.84 -15.84 7.62
C ASP A 152 12.63 -16.59 8.94
N PHE A 153 12.09 -15.91 9.96
CA PHE A 153 11.92 -16.45 11.31
C PHE A 153 10.47 -16.51 11.75
N CYS A 154 9.60 -15.70 11.16
CA CYS A 154 8.24 -15.49 11.61
C CYS A 154 7.25 -15.62 10.47
N TYR A 155 6.10 -16.22 10.72
CA TYR A 155 4.94 -16.04 9.88
C TYR A 155 4.35 -14.64 10.13
N ILE A 156 4.16 -13.87 9.06
CA ILE A 156 3.63 -12.50 9.13
C ILE A 156 2.28 -12.46 8.46
N SER A 157 1.26 -12.00 9.17
CA SER A 157 -0.09 -11.83 8.65
C SER A 157 -0.74 -10.57 9.17
N VAL A 158 -1.67 -10.05 8.41
CA VAL A 158 -2.59 -9.01 8.90
C VAL A 158 -3.63 -9.65 9.81
N GLY A 159 -4.18 -8.85 10.73
CA GLY A 159 -5.27 -9.28 11.59
C GLY A 159 -6.55 -9.61 10.83
N MET A 160 -7.58 -9.97 11.55
CA MET A 160 -8.89 -10.31 10.99
C MET A 160 -9.64 -9.05 10.54
N VAL A 161 -10.56 -9.23 9.60
CA VAL A 161 -11.52 -8.19 9.19
C VAL A 161 -12.91 -8.54 9.75
N VAL A 162 -13.31 -7.85 10.81
CA VAL A 162 -14.56 -8.12 11.51
C VAL A 162 -15.78 -7.76 10.66
N ASN A 163 -15.72 -6.64 9.93
CA ASN A 163 -16.80 -6.18 9.05
C ASN A 163 -16.29 -6.03 7.63
N ALA A 164 -16.28 -7.09 6.85
CA ALA A 164 -15.89 -7.04 5.45
C ALA A 164 -17.11 -7.05 4.52
N ASN A 165 -16.98 -6.35 3.38
CA ASN A 165 -18.00 -6.18 2.35
C ASN A 165 -18.28 -7.43 1.50
N GLU A 166 -18.37 -8.60 2.10
CA GLU A 166 -18.76 -9.81 1.39
C GLU A 166 -20.21 -10.15 1.69
N LYS A 167 -20.94 -10.57 0.67
CA LYS A 167 -22.39 -10.79 0.73
C LYS A 167 -22.86 -11.68 1.88
N ASP A 168 -22.04 -12.62 2.30
CA ASP A 168 -22.40 -13.60 3.30
C ASP A 168 -22.11 -13.20 4.75
N ALA A 169 -21.56 -12.00 4.95
CA ALA A 169 -21.19 -11.52 6.25
C ALA A 169 -21.57 -10.04 6.49
N GLN A 170 -22.31 -9.44 5.58
CA GLN A 170 -23.00 -8.18 5.81
C GLN A 170 -24.45 -8.53 6.22
N GLY A 171 -24.63 -8.70 7.52
CA GLY A 171 -25.92 -8.45 8.12
C GLY A 171 -26.15 -6.93 8.25
N ALA A 172 -27.32 -6.54 8.75
CA ALA A 172 -27.65 -5.16 9.09
C ALA A 172 -26.95 -4.73 10.39
N PHE A 173 -25.62 -4.93 10.50
CA PHE A 173 -24.84 -4.60 11.69
C PHE A 173 -23.55 -3.89 11.29
N LYS A 174 -23.02 -3.10 12.20
CA LYS A 174 -21.72 -2.45 12.11
C LYS A 174 -20.68 -3.23 12.92
N LYS A 175 -19.40 -2.95 12.67
CA LYS A 175 -18.29 -3.52 13.42
C LYS A 175 -18.46 -3.33 14.95
N GLU A 176 -18.89 -2.16 15.33
CA GLU A 176 -19.08 -1.77 16.72
C GLU A 176 -20.12 -2.63 17.44
N ASP A 177 -21.11 -3.14 16.71
CA ASP A 177 -22.18 -4.00 17.26
C ASP A 177 -21.67 -5.40 17.64
N LEU A 178 -20.47 -5.77 17.16
CA LEU A 178 -19.83 -7.05 17.45
C LEU A 178 -18.83 -6.98 18.61
N ILE A 179 -18.62 -5.80 19.20
CA ILE A 179 -17.55 -5.57 20.17
C ILE A 179 -18.15 -5.02 21.47
N SER A 180 -17.83 -5.67 22.57
CA SER A 180 -18.23 -5.27 23.92
C SER A 180 -17.01 -4.92 24.77
N ASP A 181 -17.19 -4.00 25.70
CA ASP A 181 -16.19 -3.71 26.74
C ASP A 181 -16.19 -4.74 27.88
N THR A 182 -17.24 -5.53 27.97
CA THR A 182 -17.42 -6.56 29.00
C THR A 182 -17.52 -7.94 28.38
N TYR A 183 -16.96 -8.92 29.08
CA TYR A 183 -17.12 -10.33 28.75
C TYR A 183 -18.55 -10.80 29.04
N ASP A 184 -19.14 -11.53 28.10
CA ASP A 184 -20.40 -12.23 28.29
C ASP A 184 -20.44 -13.53 27.46
N ALA A 185 -21.59 -14.23 27.43
CA ALA A 185 -21.74 -15.50 26.74
C ALA A 185 -21.57 -15.39 25.21
N ILE A 186 -21.81 -14.22 24.64
CA ILE A 186 -21.72 -13.97 23.20
C ILE A 186 -20.37 -13.33 22.87
N HIS A 187 -19.99 -12.29 23.64
CA HIS A 187 -18.71 -11.60 23.52
C HIS A 187 -17.65 -12.29 24.37
N CYS A 188 -17.16 -13.43 23.87
CA CYS A 188 -16.32 -14.34 24.64
C CYS A 188 -14.85 -14.42 24.18
N ARG A 189 -14.46 -13.68 23.13
CA ARG A 189 -13.08 -13.66 22.65
C ARG A 189 -12.40 -12.33 22.91
N LYS A 190 -11.26 -12.35 23.58
CA LYS A 190 -10.44 -11.15 23.78
C LYS A 190 -10.07 -10.54 22.44
N TYR A 191 -10.26 -9.23 22.30
CA TYR A 191 -10.12 -8.50 21.04
C TYR A 191 -9.39 -7.18 21.24
N ILE A 192 -8.44 -6.89 20.34
CA ILE A 192 -7.67 -5.65 20.32
C ILE A 192 -7.56 -5.10 18.89
N GLU A 193 -7.46 -3.79 18.78
CA GLU A 193 -7.19 -3.06 17.54
C GLU A 193 -5.85 -2.35 17.62
N ALA A 194 -5.33 -1.91 16.48
CA ALA A 194 -4.08 -1.15 16.41
C ALA A 194 -4.02 0.05 17.37
N LYS A 195 -5.14 0.72 17.62
CA LYS A 195 -5.24 1.84 18.57
C LYS A 195 -5.15 1.43 20.05
N ASP A 196 -5.36 0.14 20.33
CA ASP A 196 -5.35 -0.42 21.69
C ASP A 196 -3.96 -0.87 22.14
N ILE A 197 -2.95 -0.76 21.25
CA ILE A 197 -1.55 -1.10 21.55
C ILE A 197 -0.69 0.15 21.68
N ASP A 198 0.29 0.06 22.57
CA ASP A 198 1.37 1.01 22.73
C ASP A 198 2.70 0.28 22.74
N LYS A 199 3.78 1.03 22.88
CA LYS A 199 5.12 0.46 22.97
C LYS A 199 5.20 -0.51 24.15
N PHE A 200 5.37 -1.79 23.81
CA PHE A 200 5.50 -2.92 24.73
C PHE A 200 4.29 -3.24 25.61
N GLN A 201 3.11 -2.70 25.34
CA GLN A 201 1.93 -2.99 26.14
C GLN A 201 0.61 -2.93 25.35
N VAL A 202 -0.38 -3.68 25.81
CA VAL A 202 -1.77 -3.56 25.40
C VAL A 202 -2.47 -2.60 26.38
N LYS A 203 -3.03 -1.51 25.87
CA LYS A 203 -3.73 -0.47 26.69
C LYS A 203 -5.15 -0.85 27.05
N ARG A 204 -5.82 -1.55 26.14
CA ARG A 204 -7.24 -1.87 26.28
C ARG A 204 -7.53 -3.20 25.63
N VAL A 205 -8.27 -4.04 26.33
CA VAL A 205 -8.82 -5.28 25.80
C VAL A 205 -10.32 -5.14 25.75
N ARG A 206 -10.93 -5.57 24.66
CA ARG A 206 -12.36 -5.68 24.47
C ARG A 206 -12.73 -7.12 24.19
N TYR A 207 -13.99 -7.39 23.96
CA TYR A 207 -14.48 -8.73 23.71
C TYR A 207 -15.28 -8.76 22.41
N LEU A 208 -14.95 -9.70 21.53
CA LEU A 208 -15.60 -9.92 20.25
C LEU A 208 -16.73 -10.93 20.41
N GLU A 209 -17.86 -10.63 19.79
CA GLU A 209 -18.92 -11.60 19.54
C GLU A 209 -18.35 -12.76 18.73
N TRP A 210 -18.57 -14.00 19.20
CA TRP A 210 -17.93 -15.15 18.60
C TRP A 210 -18.89 -16.30 18.37
N ASN A 211 -18.74 -16.95 17.22
CA ASN A 211 -19.50 -18.11 16.77
C ASN A 211 -21.02 -17.88 16.78
N THR A 212 -21.43 -16.68 16.41
CA THR A 212 -22.83 -16.32 16.18
C THR A 212 -23.11 -16.24 14.68
N GLU A 213 -24.38 -16.07 14.31
CA GLU A 213 -24.76 -15.87 12.91
C GLU A 213 -24.08 -14.64 12.29
N ARG A 214 -23.90 -13.56 13.06
CA ARG A 214 -23.22 -12.33 12.61
C ARG A 214 -21.72 -12.46 12.58
N CYS A 215 -21.15 -13.19 13.52
CA CYS A 215 -19.72 -13.38 13.67
C CYS A 215 -19.35 -14.86 13.73
N PRO A 216 -19.45 -15.60 12.61
CA PRO A 216 -19.12 -17.02 12.57
C PRO A 216 -17.64 -17.24 12.87
N GLU A 217 -17.29 -18.41 13.40
CA GLU A 217 -15.91 -18.78 13.72
C GLU A 217 -14.97 -18.70 12.52
N LYS A 218 -15.49 -18.85 11.30
CA LYS A 218 -14.74 -18.70 10.07
C LYS A 218 -14.35 -17.24 9.87
N LEU A 219 -13.15 -16.91 10.24
CA LEU A 219 -12.57 -15.59 10.07
C LEU A 219 -12.28 -15.28 8.59
N ARG A 220 -12.22 -14.02 8.25
CA ARG A 220 -11.83 -13.56 6.93
C ARG A 220 -10.39 -13.11 6.92
N ARG A 221 -9.64 -13.55 5.99
CA ARG A 221 -8.20 -13.41 5.83
C ARG A 221 -7.37 -14.15 6.85
N PRO A 222 -6.15 -14.45 6.33
CA PRO A 222 -5.56 -15.77 6.45
C PRO A 222 -5.67 -16.20 7.87
N THR A 223 -6.64 -16.96 8.08
CA THR A 223 -7.16 -17.21 9.38
C THR A 223 -6.93 -18.66 9.64
N PHE A 224 -5.75 -18.92 10.11
CA PHE A 224 -5.57 -20.14 10.83
C PHE A 224 -5.51 -19.83 12.33
N ARG A 225 -6.10 -20.70 13.08
CA ARG A 225 -6.37 -20.51 14.49
C ARG A 225 -5.10 -20.32 15.31
N GLU A 226 -4.04 -21.02 14.93
CA GLU A 226 -2.74 -20.94 15.58
C GLU A 226 -2.13 -19.54 15.63
N LEU A 227 -2.53 -18.66 14.70
CA LEU A 227 -2.12 -17.26 14.72
C LEU A 227 -2.68 -16.51 15.93
N TYR A 228 -3.83 -16.90 16.41
CA TYR A 228 -4.54 -16.21 17.50
C TYR A 228 -4.36 -16.92 18.84
N ASP A 229 -4.29 -18.24 18.84
CA ASP A 229 -4.24 -19.10 20.02
C ASP A 229 -2.81 -19.32 20.56
N ARG A 230 -1.81 -18.57 20.09
CA ARG A 230 -0.42 -18.68 20.53
C ARG A 230 0.20 -17.33 20.83
N PRO A 231 1.22 -17.28 21.70
CA PRO A 231 2.01 -16.07 21.90
C PRO A 231 2.52 -15.51 20.57
N LYS A 232 2.38 -14.22 20.36
CA LYS A 232 2.74 -13.54 19.13
C LYS A 232 3.20 -12.11 19.34
N LEU A 233 3.95 -11.59 18.40
CA LEU A 233 4.19 -10.16 18.30
C LEU A 233 3.05 -9.49 17.54
N ILE A 234 2.58 -8.40 18.09
CA ILE A 234 1.56 -7.55 17.47
C ILE A 234 2.18 -6.20 17.17
N MET A 235 1.91 -5.68 15.98
CA MET A 235 2.28 -4.31 15.64
C MET A 235 1.21 -3.65 14.78
N ASN A 236 1.09 -2.32 14.93
CA ASN A 236 0.27 -1.53 14.03
C ASN A 236 0.99 -1.35 12.69
N CYS A 237 0.23 -1.32 11.61
CA CYS A 237 0.78 -1.16 10.25
C CYS A 237 0.77 0.29 9.75
N LEU A 238 0.22 1.23 10.50
CA LEU A 238 0.09 2.64 10.12
C LEU A 238 0.53 3.56 11.27
N GLY A 239 1.15 4.68 10.93
CA GLY A 239 1.64 5.68 11.89
C GLY A 239 2.95 5.26 12.56
N THR A 240 3.17 5.75 13.78
CA THR A 240 4.33 5.34 14.59
C THR A 240 4.21 3.87 14.94
N ILE A 241 5.23 3.10 14.60
CA ILE A 241 5.23 1.66 14.83
C ILE A 241 5.33 1.38 16.34
N ASN A 242 4.28 0.79 16.88
CA ASN A 242 4.25 0.22 18.22
C ASN A 242 4.22 -1.30 18.11
N VAL A 243 5.03 -1.95 18.92
CA VAL A 243 5.13 -3.41 18.98
C VAL A 243 4.93 -3.88 20.41
N THR A 244 4.14 -4.92 20.58
CA THR A 244 3.97 -5.59 21.88
C THR A 244 3.94 -7.10 21.72
N ILE A 245 4.19 -7.80 22.80
CA ILE A 245 4.02 -9.26 22.89
C ILE A 245 2.60 -9.54 23.38
N ASP A 246 1.88 -10.35 22.65
CA ASP A 246 0.62 -10.92 23.10
C ASP A 246 0.85 -12.36 23.57
N ALA A 247 0.78 -12.56 24.88
CA ALA A 247 0.84 -13.87 25.50
C ALA A 247 -0.55 -14.39 25.96
N GLU A 248 -1.60 -13.58 25.73
CA GLU A 248 -2.94 -13.80 26.25
C GLU A 248 -3.97 -14.22 25.19
N GLU A 249 -3.51 -14.56 23.99
CA GLU A 249 -4.36 -15.08 22.90
C GLU A 249 -5.44 -14.12 22.42
N HIS A 250 -5.08 -12.83 22.23
CA HIS A 250 -6.00 -11.83 21.72
C HIS A 250 -6.26 -12.00 20.21
N PHE A 251 -7.51 -11.75 19.82
CA PHE A 251 -7.87 -11.60 18.41
C PHE A 251 -7.56 -10.19 17.94
N LEU A 252 -6.98 -10.09 16.74
CA LEU A 252 -6.45 -8.85 16.17
C LEU A 252 -7.30 -8.36 15.00
N HIS A 253 -7.45 -7.04 14.93
CA HIS A 253 -8.07 -6.38 13.77
C HIS A 253 -7.08 -5.40 13.13
#